data_9ebfb4e659f874ebb5981d47bd021d47
#
_entry.id   9ebfb4e659f874ebb5981d47bd021d47
#
_cell.length_a   1.000
_cell.length_b   1.000
_cell.length_c   1.000
_cell.angle_alpha   90.00
_cell.angle_beta   90.00
_cell.angle_gamma   90.00
#
_symmetry.space_group_name_H-M   'P 1'
#
loop_
_entity.id
_entity.type
_entity.pdbx_description
1 polymer ?
#
loop_
_entity_poly.entity_id
_entity_poly.type
_entity_poly.pdbx_seq_one_letter_code
_entity_poly.pdbx_strand_id
1 'polypeptide(L)'
;MTELNIYENYYRNKEDNKMKTYALDIETVSNQGEDYFKNRHWNDLITIAIVNVDNHNEKYYWSVRPPEEYYESTGWWDGHGLSWDTQRDKPTLDLIWQDIYEILDGHTVVAHNAFGFDRDALIISARHYNLQMPNLRWIDTKYEAIKTWNLNRSTSSLEALCTKYTEYDKAGHHNALADTLMLAKLYNFMTSKPEFNYLWKVKTTSDNSDDQRLADILFNDRCPF
;
A
#
# COMPACT_ATOMS: atom_id res chain seq x y z
N MET A 1 -4.81 27.90 -28.90
CA MET A 1 -5.56 26.82 -28.17
C MET A 1 -6.54 27.56 -27.28
N THR A 2 -7.83 27.42 -27.52
CA THR A 2 -8.88 28.17 -26.83
C THR A 2 -9.17 27.53 -25.48
N GLU A 3 -9.49 28.31 -24.45
CA GLU A 3 -9.85 27.83 -23.10
C GLU A 3 -10.92 26.69 -23.11
N LEU A 4 -11.80 26.68 -24.10
CA LEU A 4 -12.75 25.59 -24.31
C LEU A 4 -12.08 24.22 -24.47
N ASN A 5 -10.94 24.13 -25.16
CA ASN A 5 -10.21 22.86 -25.37
C ASN A 5 -9.58 22.32 -24.10
N ILE A 6 -9.24 23.18 -23.14
CA ILE A 6 -8.68 22.78 -21.83
C ILE A 6 -9.80 22.21 -20.95
N TYR A 7 -10.97 22.86 -20.94
CA TYR A 7 -12.14 22.38 -20.20
C TYR A 7 -12.70 21.09 -20.78
N GLU A 8 -12.82 20.94 -22.10
CA GLU A 8 -13.30 19.71 -22.73
C GLU A 8 -12.36 18.53 -22.50
N ASN A 9 -11.03 18.74 -22.54
CA ASN A 9 -10.06 17.71 -22.21
C ASN A 9 -10.08 17.37 -20.71
N TYR A 10 -10.27 18.33 -19.82
CA TYR A 10 -10.41 18.09 -18.39
C TYR A 10 -11.66 17.27 -18.07
N TYR A 11 -12.81 17.57 -18.69
CA TYR A 11 -14.04 16.82 -18.47
C TYR A 11 -14.08 15.49 -19.22
N ARG A 12 -13.47 15.36 -20.40
CA ARG A 12 -13.33 14.10 -21.13
C ARG A 12 -12.45 13.12 -20.35
N ASN A 13 -11.37 13.59 -19.73
CA ASN A 13 -10.55 12.77 -18.83
C ASN A 13 -11.28 12.39 -17.53
N LYS A 14 -12.32 13.14 -17.12
CA LYS A 14 -13.15 12.78 -15.96
C LYS A 14 -14.23 11.73 -16.28
N GLU A 15 -14.75 11.68 -17.49
CA GLU A 15 -15.72 10.64 -17.89
C GLU A 15 -15.07 9.27 -18.11
N ASP A 16 -13.78 9.20 -18.49
CA ASP A 16 -13.01 7.96 -18.56
C ASP A 16 -12.47 7.49 -17.21
N ASN A 17 -12.60 8.30 -16.14
CA ASN A 17 -12.07 7.98 -14.81
C ASN A 17 -13.07 7.14 -14.00
N LYS A 18 -13.42 5.97 -14.51
CA LYS A 18 -14.02 4.92 -13.67
C LYS A 18 -13.06 4.64 -12.52
N MET A 19 -13.54 4.77 -11.27
CA MET A 19 -12.74 4.47 -10.08
C MET A 19 -12.13 3.08 -10.21
N LYS A 20 -10.81 3.02 -10.31
CA LYS A 20 -10.04 1.78 -10.39
C LYS A 20 -9.74 1.25 -9.00
N THR A 21 -9.37 -0.02 -8.94
CA THR A 21 -8.84 -0.64 -7.72
C THR A 21 -7.42 -1.11 -7.99
N TYR A 22 -6.49 -0.71 -7.12
CA TYR A 22 -5.08 -1.09 -7.20
C TYR A 22 -4.70 -1.90 -5.98
N ALA A 23 -4.05 -3.04 -6.19
CA ALA A 23 -3.30 -3.72 -5.15
C ALA A 23 -1.99 -2.97 -4.92
N LEU A 24 -1.56 -2.88 -3.67
CA LEU A 24 -0.34 -2.18 -3.26
C LEU A 24 0.37 -3.00 -2.20
N ASP A 25 1.71 -3.04 -2.29
CA ASP A 25 2.60 -3.60 -1.30
C ASP A 25 3.85 -2.74 -1.17
N ILE A 26 4.35 -2.59 0.06
CA ILE A 26 5.46 -1.72 0.42
C ILE A 26 6.47 -2.50 1.24
N GLU A 27 7.76 -2.35 0.89
CA GLU A 27 8.86 -2.74 1.77
C GLU A 27 9.46 -1.50 2.44
N THR A 28 9.95 -1.66 3.66
CA THR A 28 10.43 -0.54 4.47
C THR A 28 11.81 -0.81 5.07
N VAL A 29 12.48 0.26 5.46
CA VAL A 29 13.65 0.22 6.34
C VAL A 29 13.34 0.91 7.66
N SER A 30 13.89 0.40 8.75
CA SER A 30 13.79 1.01 10.06
C SER A 30 15.16 1.10 10.72
N ASN A 31 15.45 2.22 11.38
CA ASN A 31 16.66 2.40 12.16
C ASN A 31 16.53 1.86 13.61
N GLN A 32 15.39 1.33 14.00
CA GLN A 32 15.07 0.95 15.37
C GLN A 32 15.42 -0.51 15.72
N GLY A 33 16.02 -1.27 14.80
CA GLY A 33 16.45 -2.65 15.09
C GLY A 33 15.34 -3.50 15.71
N GLU A 34 15.60 -4.08 16.91
CA GLU A 34 14.64 -4.94 17.62
C GLU A 34 13.36 -4.21 18.05
N ASP A 35 13.36 -2.88 18.13
CA ASP A 35 12.18 -2.09 18.44
C ASP A 35 11.33 -1.71 17.20
N TYR A 36 11.64 -2.27 16.05
CA TYR A 36 10.89 -2.09 14.80
C TYR A 36 9.36 -2.15 14.99
N PHE A 37 8.87 -3.16 15.70
CA PHE A 37 7.43 -3.33 15.93
C PHE A 37 6.82 -2.34 16.93
N LYS A 38 7.65 -1.72 17.75
CA LYS A 38 7.21 -0.72 18.76
C LYS A 38 7.20 0.69 18.22
N ASN A 39 8.07 0.97 17.25
CA ASN A 39 8.33 2.32 16.73
C ASN A 39 8.11 2.40 15.21
N ARG A 40 6.95 1.94 14.72
CA ARG A 40 6.60 1.93 13.29
C ARG A 40 6.64 3.30 12.61
N HIS A 41 6.55 4.38 13.38
CA HIS A 41 6.66 5.75 12.88
C HIS A 41 8.07 6.15 12.40
N TRP A 42 9.04 5.24 12.47
CA TRP A 42 10.40 5.42 11.96
C TRP A 42 10.71 4.57 10.71
N ASN A 43 9.68 3.97 10.14
CA ASN A 43 9.87 3.15 8.94
C ASN A 43 9.70 4.00 7.69
N ASP A 44 10.74 4.02 6.86
CA ASP A 44 10.68 4.65 5.55
C ASP A 44 10.53 3.64 4.44
N LEU A 45 9.73 4.00 3.46
CA LEU A 45 9.47 3.23 2.26
C LEU A 45 10.75 3.12 1.41
N ILE A 46 11.11 1.89 1.03
CA ILE A 46 12.24 1.58 0.15
C ILE A 46 11.84 0.89 -1.15
N THR A 47 10.70 0.23 -1.19
CA THR A 47 10.07 -0.18 -2.44
C THR A 47 8.56 -0.02 -2.34
N ILE A 48 7.93 0.26 -3.47
CA ILE A 48 6.48 0.27 -3.63
C ILE A 48 6.10 -0.39 -4.94
N ALA A 49 5.14 -1.29 -4.89
CA ALA A 49 4.54 -1.91 -6.05
C ALA A 49 3.03 -1.62 -6.09
N ILE A 50 2.52 -1.34 -7.28
CA ILE A 50 1.12 -1.02 -7.54
C ILE A 50 0.68 -1.84 -8.75
N VAL A 51 -0.44 -2.57 -8.65
CA VAL A 51 -0.99 -3.39 -9.72
C VAL A 51 -2.49 -3.15 -9.83
N ASN A 52 -2.98 -2.84 -11.03
CA ASN A 52 -4.40 -2.78 -11.27
C ASN A 52 -5.02 -4.19 -11.14
N VAL A 53 -6.00 -4.35 -10.26
CA VAL A 53 -6.60 -5.67 -9.98
C VAL A 53 -7.40 -6.24 -11.15
N ASP A 54 -7.92 -5.38 -12.04
CA ASP A 54 -8.67 -5.78 -13.23
C ASP A 54 -7.76 -6.01 -14.46
N ASN A 55 -6.53 -5.45 -14.43
CA ASN A 55 -5.57 -5.57 -15.54
C ASN A 55 -4.14 -5.67 -15.00
N HIS A 56 -3.65 -6.87 -14.73
CA HIS A 56 -2.31 -7.11 -14.18
C HIS A 56 -1.15 -6.69 -15.10
N ASN A 57 -1.41 -6.27 -16.34
CA ASN A 57 -0.38 -5.65 -17.19
C ASN A 57 -0.16 -4.17 -16.82
N GLU A 58 -1.16 -3.51 -16.24
CA GLU A 58 -1.04 -2.17 -15.64
C GLU A 58 -0.44 -2.31 -14.25
N LYS A 59 0.89 -2.29 -14.20
CA LYS A 59 1.67 -2.48 -12.98
C LYS A 59 2.86 -1.54 -12.94
N TYR A 60 3.20 -1.10 -11.75
CA TYR A 60 4.24 -0.13 -11.47
C TYR A 60 5.10 -0.61 -10.31
N TYR A 61 6.37 -0.30 -10.35
CA TYR A 61 7.31 -0.64 -9.30
C TYR A 61 8.39 0.43 -9.18
N TRP A 62 8.63 0.90 -7.98
CA TRP A 62 9.73 1.79 -7.69
C TRP A 62 10.57 1.25 -6.55
N SER A 63 11.88 1.41 -6.72
CA SER A 63 12.88 1.25 -5.68
C SER A 63 13.30 2.64 -5.25
N VAL A 64 13.33 2.90 -3.95
CA VAL A 64 13.45 4.22 -3.35
C VAL A 64 14.66 4.28 -2.46
N ARG A 65 15.45 5.34 -2.57
CA ARG A 65 16.52 5.64 -1.62
C ARG A 65 15.92 6.22 -0.36
N PRO A 66 16.09 5.56 0.80
CA PRO A 66 15.67 6.15 2.07
C PRO A 66 16.56 7.34 2.46
N PRO A 67 16.15 8.16 3.44
CA PRO A 67 16.98 9.21 4.02
C PRO A 67 18.35 8.71 4.49
N GLU A 68 19.37 9.60 4.46
CA GLU A 68 20.75 9.24 4.79
C GLU A 68 20.94 8.74 6.24
N GLU A 69 20.03 9.07 7.14
CA GLU A 69 20.03 8.57 8.51
C GLU A 69 19.92 7.05 8.63
N TYR A 70 19.44 6.39 7.55
CA TYR A 70 19.41 4.92 7.46
C TYR A 70 20.68 4.31 6.87
N TYR A 71 21.63 5.11 6.47
CA TYR A 71 22.85 4.69 5.77
C TYR A 71 23.69 3.68 6.55
N GLU A 72 23.96 3.98 7.82
CA GLU A 72 24.76 3.12 8.69
C GLU A 72 23.90 2.21 9.57
N SER A 73 22.57 2.26 9.40
CA SER A 73 21.72 1.49 10.24
C SER A 73 21.93 0.00 9.98
N THR A 74 22.38 -0.72 10.99
CA THR A 74 22.19 -2.17 11.10
C THR A 74 20.69 -2.49 11.22
N GLY A 75 19.85 -1.52 10.83
CA GLY A 75 18.42 -1.53 10.97
C GLY A 75 17.76 -2.63 10.15
N TRP A 76 16.53 -2.82 10.43
CA TRP A 76 15.70 -3.78 9.73
C TRP A 76 15.43 -3.30 8.29
N TRP A 77 15.90 -4.07 7.33
CA TRP A 77 15.58 -3.93 5.92
C TRP A 77 14.57 -5.03 5.57
N ASP A 78 13.34 -4.62 5.37
CA ASP A 78 12.30 -5.53 4.89
C ASP A 78 12.49 -5.81 3.41
N GLY A 79 12.13 -7.02 2.98
CA GLY A 79 12.32 -7.44 1.60
C GLY A 79 13.67 -8.12 1.28
N HIS A 80 13.61 -9.12 0.42
CA HIS A 80 14.78 -9.91 0.02
C HIS A 80 15.79 -9.12 -0.83
N GLY A 81 17.04 -9.10 -0.38
CA GLY A 81 18.15 -8.49 -1.10
C GLY A 81 18.17 -6.96 -1.03
N LEU A 82 17.32 -6.33 -0.22
CA LEU A 82 17.34 -4.90 0.00
C LEU A 82 18.41 -4.53 1.04
N SER A 83 19.12 -3.46 0.78
CA SER A 83 20.18 -2.92 1.64
C SER A 83 20.52 -1.50 1.19
N TRP A 84 21.30 -0.77 1.98
CA TRP A 84 21.81 0.52 1.53
C TRP A 84 22.51 0.44 0.17
N ASP A 85 23.36 -0.55 -0.04
CA ASP A 85 24.11 -0.70 -1.29
C ASP A 85 23.23 -0.87 -2.51
N THR A 86 22.04 -1.46 -2.35
CA THR A 86 21.07 -1.63 -3.45
C THR A 86 20.17 -0.42 -3.63
N GLN A 87 20.01 0.44 -2.62
CA GLN A 87 19.07 1.56 -2.62
C GLN A 87 19.75 2.94 -2.78
N ARG A 88 21.00 3.11 -2.42
CA ARG A 88 21.69 4.42 -2.38
C ARG A 88 21.66 5.22 -3.70
N ASP A 89 21.66 4.52 -4.83
CA ASP A 89 21.66 5.15 -6.16
C ASP A 89 20.24 5.28 -6.76
N LYS A 90 19.19 4.97 -5.99
CA LYS A 90 17.79 5.10 -6.41
C LYS A 90 17.29 6.52 -6.20
N PRO A 91 16.22 6.94 -6.88
CA PRO A 91 15.56 8.20 -6.61
C PRO A 91 15.02 8.23 -5.18
N THR A 92 14.97 9.39 -4.58
CA THR A 92 14.24 9.63 -3.33
C THR A 92 12.72 9.67 -3.60
N LEU A 93 11.91 9.49 -2.57
CA LEU A 93 10.45 9.40 -2.70
C LEU A 93 9.85 10.66 -3.35
N ASP A 94 10.34 11.84 -3.01
CA ASP A 94 9.86 13.11 -3.56
C ASP A 94 10.02 13.21 -5.08
N LEU A 95 11.06 12.58 -5.64
CA LEU A 95 11.31 12.58 -7.09
C LEU A 95 10.34 11.72 -7.90
N ILE A 96 9.72 10.73 -7.26
CA ILE A 96 8.79 9.79 -7.92
C ILE A 96 7.35 9.94 -7.44
N TRP A 97 7.12 10.84 -6.45
CA TRP A 97 5.82 10.95 -5.80
C TRP A 97 4.69 11.39 -6.72
N GLN A 98 4.99 12.27 -7.66
CA GLN A 98 3.98 12.74 -8.60
C GLN A 98 3.38 11.58 -9.43
N ASP A 99 4.21 10.66 -9.88
CA ASP A 99 3.74 9.48 -10.62
C ASP A 99 2.86 8.59 -9.74
N ILE A 100 3.28 8.34 -8.48
CA ILE A 100 2.51 7.56 -7.51
C ILE A 100 1.17 8.25 -7.21
N TYR A 101 1.20 9.57 -7.00
CA TYR A 101 0.02 10.37 -6.73
C TYR A 101 -1.01 10.26 -7.87
N GLU A 102 -0.57 10.47 -9.12
CA GLU A 102 -1.45 10.43 -10.30
C GLU A 102 -2.10 9.06 -10.54
N ILE A 103 -1.37 7.98 -10.21
CA ILE A 103 -1.90 6.61 -10.31
C ILE A 103 -2.95 6.33 -9.24
N LEU A 104 -2.75 6.87 -8.04
CA LEU A 104 -3.55 6.47 -6.89
C LEU A 104 -4.70 7.42 -6.56
N ASP A 105 -4.60 8.73 -6.91
CA ASP A 105 -5.57 9.75 -6.48
C ASP A 105 -7.00 9.46 -6.96
N GLY A 106 -7.95 9.48 -6.03
CA GLY A 106 -9.36 9.20 -6.29
C GLY A 106 -9.69 7.72 -6.47
N HIS A 107 -8.74 6.80 -6.19
CA HIS A 107 -8.90 5.37 -6.42
C HIS A 107 -8.98 4.54 -5.15
N THR A 108 -9.34 3.26 -5.29
CA THR A 108 -9.32 2.29 -4.19
C THR A 108 -7.98 1.59 -4.16
N VAL A 109 -7.38 1.51 -2.98
CA VAL A 109 -6.14 0.75 -2.73
C VAL A 109 -6.44 -0.45 -1.84
N VAL A 110 -5.96 -1.60 -2.27
CA VAL A 110 -6.05 -2.87 -1.54
C VAL A 110 -4.66 -3.25 -1.09
N ALA A 111 -4.48 -3.50 0.21
CA ALA A 111 -3.24 -4.05 0.74
C ALA A 111 -3.52 -5.18 1.74
N HIS A 112 -2.51 -5.99 2.04
CA HIS A 112 -2.64 -7.10 2.98
C HIS A 112 -2.06 -6.72 4.34
N ASN A 113 -2.89 -6.45 5.31
CA ASN A 113 -2.57 -5.80 6.58
C ASN A 113 -2.38 -4.28 6.43
N ALA A 114 -3.15 -3.68 5.53
CA ALA A 114 -3.08 -2.26 5.17
C ALA A 114 -3.06 -1.33 6.40
N PHE A 115 -4.00 -1.54 7.32
CA PHE A 115 -4.14 -0.71 8.54
C PHE A 115 -3.10 -1.03 9.61
N GLY A 116 -2.34 -2.09 9.43
CA GLY A 116 -1.25 -2.47 10.33
C GLY A 116 0.12 -2.14 9.76
N PHE A 117 0.24 -1.82 8.46
CA PHE A 117 1.55 -1.61 7.85
C PHE A 117 1.53 -0.64 6.66
N ASP A 118 1.06 -1.05 5.47
CA ASP A 118 1.30 -0.32 4.21
C ASP A 118 0.78 1.11 4.21
N ARG A 119 -0.45 1.32 4.71
CA ARG A 119 -1.05 2.64 4.80
C ARG A 119 -0.21 3.57 5.66
N ASP A 120 0.19 3.10 6.83
CA ASP A 120 0.95 3.90 7.78
C ASP A 120 2.36 4.17 7.25
N ALA A 121 3.02 3.18 6.62
CA ALA A 121 4.31 3.35 5.96
C ALA A 121 4.24 4.42 4.86
N LEU A 122 3.23 4.38 4.01
CA LEU A 122 3.04 5.37 2.95
C LEU A 122 2.83 6.79 3.51
N ILE A 123 1.99 6.93 4.55
CA ILE A 123 1.71 8.21 5.19
C ILE A 123 2.96 8.79 5.89
N ILE A 124 3.68 7.95 6.61
CA ILE A 124 4.89 8.37 7.32
C ILE A 124 5.94 8.85 6.34
N SER A 125 6.20 8.06 5.29
CA SER A 125 7.18 8.40 4.26
C SER A 125 6.79 9.67 3.50
N ALA A 126 5.52 9.83 3.13
CA ALA A 126 5.04 11.06 2.48
C ALA A 126 5.24 12.30 3.37
N ARG A 127 4.97 12.18 4.68
CA ARG A 127 5.19 13.28 5.63
C ARG A 127 6.66 13.64 5.80
N HIS A 128 7.54 12.66 5.81
CA HIS A 128 8.99 12.89 5.92
C HIS A 128 9.48 13.85 4.81
N TYR A 129 8.91 13.72 3.62
CA TYR A 129 9.21 14.58 2.47
C TYR A 129 8.23 15.74 2.27
N ASN A 130 7.32 16.03 3.23
CA ASN A 130 6.27 17.04 3.10
C ASN A 130 5.40 16.89 1.84
N LEU A 131 5.09 15.66 1.46
CA LEU A 131 4.29 15.34 0.28
C LEU A 131 2.80 15.27 0.61
N GLN A 132 1.97 15.74 -0.29
CA GLN A 132 0.53 15.64 -0.16
C GLN A 132 0.10 14.20 -0.45
N MET A 133 -0.71 13.60 0.45
CA MET A 133 -1.30 12.29 0.22
C MET A 133 -2.39 12.35 -0.86
N PRO A 134 -2.47 11.34 -1.75
CA PRO A 134 -3.61 11.19 -2.63
C PRO A 134 -4.87 10.85 -1.82
N ASN A 135 -6.04 11.18 -2.39
CA ASN A 135 -7.32 10.81 -1.81
C ASN A 135 -7.60 9.33 -2.07
N LEU A 136 -7.40 8.47 -1.08
CA LEU A 136 -7.45 7.03 -1.19
C LEU A 136 -8.59 6.42 -0.38
N ARG A 137 -9.16 5.39 -0.94
CA ARG A 137 -10.01 4.45 -0.20
C ARG A 137 -9.23 3.16 0.04
N TRP A 138 -9.11 2.74 1.28
CA TRP A 138 -8.34 1.55 1.66
C TRP A 138 -9.23 0.33 1.89
N ILE A 139 -8.75 -0.84 1.42
CA ILE A 139 -9.29 -2.16 1.74
C ILE A 139 -8.14 -3.00 2.29
N ASP A 140 -8.35 -3.59 3.47
CA ASP A 140 -7.40 -4.51 4.11
C ASP A 140 -7.87 -5.95 3.93
N THR A 141 -7.25 -6.70 3.02
CA THR A 141 -7.64 -8.08 2.72
C THR A 141 -7.43 -9.03 3.90
N LYS A 142 -6.45 -8.78 4.77
CA LYS A 142 -6.23 -9.58 5.97
C LYS A 142 -7.37 -9.41 6.97
N TYR A 143 -7.74 -8.15 7.22
CA TYR A 143 -8.85 -7.84 8.11
C TYR A 143 -10.16 -8.45 7.60
N GLU A 144 -10.44 -8.28 6.31
CA GLU A 144 -11.67 -8.82 5.70
C GLU A 144 -11.70 -10.36 5.69
N ALA A 145 -10.57 -11.02 5.44
CA ALA A 145 -10.46 -12.48 5.51
C ALA A 145 -10.68 -13.01 6.94
N ILE A 146 -10.06 -12.38 7.94
CA ILE A 146 -10.25 -12.73 9.35
C ILE A 146 -11.72 -12.62 9.73
N LYS A 147 -12.34 -11.49 9.41
CA LYS A 147 -13.73 -11.20 9.75
C LYS A 147 -14.72 -12.15 9.06
N THR A 148 -14.53 -12.41 7.77
CA THR A 148 -15.50 -13.15 6.95
C THR A 148 -15.33 -14.66 7.07
N TRP A 149 -14.09 -15.13 7.11
CA TRP A 149 -13.78 -16.57 7.19
C TRP A 149 -13.45 -17.05 8.60
N ASN A 150 -13.57 -16.19 9.62
CA ASN A 150 -13.26 -16.48 11.02
C ASN A 150 -11.86 -17.07 11.21
N LEU A 151 -10.85 -16.45 10.58
CA LEU A 151 -9.48 -16.91 10.63
C LEU A 151 -8.74 -16.34 11.85
N ASN A 152 -7.62 -16.95 12.20
CA ASN A 152 -6.67 -16.40 13.15
C ASN A 152 -5.47 -15.76 12.44
N ARG A 153 -4.56 -15.11 13.21
CA ARG A 153 -3.40 -14.41 12.65
C ARG A 153 -2.49 -15.30 11.80
N SER A 154 -2.25 -16.55 12.21
CA SER A 154 -1.33 -17.47 11.50
C SER A 154 -1.90 -18.01 10.21
N THR A 155 -3.24 -18.10 10.10
CA THR A 155 -3.95 -18.59 8.91
C THR A 155 -4.42 -17.49 7.98
N SER A 156 -4.11 -16.23 8.30
CA SER A 156 -4.50 -15.05 7.54
C SER A 156 -3.31 -14.28 6.96
N SER A 157 -2.10 -14.85 6.90
CA SER A 157 -1.00 -14.26 6.14
C SER A 157 -1.27 -14.32 4.64
N LEU A 158 -0.66 -13.43 3.86
CA LEU A 158 -0.78 -13.44 2.39
C LEU A 158 -0.40 -14.82 1.83
N GLU A 159 0.73 -15.37 2.27
CA GLU A 159 1.19 -16.73 1.93
C GLU A 159 0.12 -17.78 2.21
N ALA A 160 -0.44 -17.80 3.44
CA ALA A 160 -1.43 -18.82 3.83
C ALA A 160 -2.71 -18.71 2.99
N LEU A 161 -3.18 -17.50 2.72
CA LEU A 161 -4.39 -17.27 1.91
C LEU A 161 -4.14 -17.60 0.44
N CYS A 162 -3.02 -17.18 -0.14
CA CYS A 162 -2.69 -17.48 -1.52
C CYS A 162 -2.47 -18.97 -1.73
N THR A 163 -1.75 -19.67 -0.84
CA THR A 163 -1.57 -21.12 -0.89
C THR A 163 -2.90 -21.87 -0.87
N LYS A 164 -3.87 -21.36 -0.09
CA LYS A 164 -5.16 -22.04 0.08
C LYS A 164 -6.16 -21.74 -1.03
N TYR A 165 -6.18 -20.51 -1.54
CA TYR A 165 -7.31 -20.01 -2.34
C TYR A 165 -6.94 -19.60 -3.76
N THR A 166 -5.67 -19.35 -4.03
CA THR A 166 -5.19 -18.89 -5.34
C THR A 166 -3.92 -19.65 -5.73
N GLU A 167 -2.86 -18.91 -6.09
CA GLU A 167 -1.54 -19.44 -6.40
C GLU A 167 -0.52 -18.70 -5.56
N TYR A 168 0.37 -19.43 -4.89
CA TYR A 168 1.46 -18.87 -4.13
C TYR A 168 2.80 -19.10 -4.83
N ASP A 169 3.50 -18.02 -5.14
CA ASP A 169 4.87 -18.06 -5.65
C ASP A 169 5.86 -17.88 -4.51
N LYS A 170 6.37 -19.01 -4.02
CA LYS A 170 7.36 -19.01 -2.94
C LYS A 170 8.68 -18.33 -3.33
N ALA A 171 9.06 -18.39 -4.59
CA ALA A 171 10.33 -17.83 -5.06
C ALA A 171 10.31 -16.29 -5.11
N GLY A 172 9.11 -15.70 -5.30
CA GLY A 172 8.90 -14.27 -5.33
C GLY A 172 8.55 -13.63 -3.99
N HIS A 173 8.35 -14.42 -2.93
CA HIS A 173 7.93 -13.90 -1.62
C HIS A 173 8.95 -12.91 -1.02
N HIS A 174 8.46 -11.86 -0.38
CA HIS A 174 9.22 -10.67 0.05
C HIS A 174 9.83 -9.85 -1.11
N ASN A 175 9.17 -9.89 -2.26
CA ASN A 175 9.37 -8.96 -3.35
C ASN A 175 8.06 -8.19 -3.56
N ALA A 176 8.06 -6.90 -3.33
CA ALA A 176 6.83 -6.09 -3.36
C ALA A 176 6.00 -6.30 -4.64
N LEU A 177 6.61 -6.42 -5.81
CA LEU A 177 5.85 -6.64 -7.05
C LEU A 177 5.21 -8.03 -7.11
N ALA A 178 5.92 -9.08 -6.68
CA ALA A 178 5.40 -10.44 -6.67
C ALA A 178 4.27 -10.57 -5.64
N ASP A 179 4.45 -10.01 -4.45
CA ASP A 179 3.45 -10.00 -3.39
C ASP A 179 2.21 -9.20 -3.81
N THR A 180 2.38 -8.05 -4.47
CA THR A 180 1.27 -7.26 -5.04
C THR A 180 0.47 -8.02 -6.10
N LEU A 181 1.14 -8.79 -6.97
CA LEU A 181 0.46 -9.64 -7.96
C LEU A 181 -0.33 -10.79 -7.30
N MET A 182 0.23 -11.40 -6.26
CA MET A 182 -0.48 -12.41 -5.46
C MET A 182 -1.68 -11.80 -4.74
N LEU A 183 -1.51 -10.61 -4.17
CA LEU A 183 -2.57 -9.86 -3.52
C LEU A 183 -3.71 -9.50 -4.49
N ALA A 184 -3.39 -9.05 -5.71
CA ALA A 184 -4.41 -8.75 -6.73
C ALA A 184 -5.24 -9.99 -7.08
N LYS A 185 -4.61 -11.16 -7.25
CA LYS A 185 -5.30 -12.44 -7.47
C LYS A 185 -6.16 -12.83 -6.27
N LEU A 186 -5.65 -12.67 -5.04
CA LEU A 186 -6.40 -12.96 -3.81
C LEU A 186 -7.63 -12.06 -3.69
N TYR A 187 -7.48 -10.76 -3.93
CA TYR A 187 -8.59 -9.81 -3.89
C TYR A 187 -9.67 -10.17 -4.93
N ASN A 188 -9.29 -10.50 -6.16
CA ASN A 188 -10.22 -10.94 -7.20
C ASN A 188 -10.94 -12.24 -6.80
N PHE A 189 -10.23 -13.17 -6.17
CA PHE A 189 -10.85 -14.37 -5.63
C PHE A 189 -11.86 -14.03 -4.53
N MET A 190 -11.49 -13.20 -3.54
CA MET A 190 -12.38 -12.79 -2.45
C MET A 190 -13.64 -12.12 -3.01
N THR A 191 -13.50 -11.15 -3.88
CA THR A 191 -14.62 -10.40 -4.43
C THR A 191 -15.53 -11.23 -5.36
N SER A 192 -15.05 -12.37 -5.87
CA SER A 192 -15.90 -13.35 -6.58
C SER A 192 -16.83 -14.15 -5.66
N LYS A 193 -16.66 -14.06 -4.34
CA LYS A 193 -17.44 -14.81 -3.35
C LYS A 193 -18.61 -13.97 -2.82
N PRO A 194 -19.81 -14.55 -2.69
CA PRO A 194 -21.01 -13.83 -2.22
C PRO A 194 -20.82 -13.18 -0.84
N GLU A 195 -20.06 -13.81 0.05
CA GLU A 195 -19.79 -13.31 1.39
C GLU A 195 -18.97 -12.02 1.43
N PHE A 196 -18.31 -11.66 0.33
CA PHE A 196 -17.55 -10.42 0.17
C PHE A 196 -18.25 -9.36 -0.71
N ASN A 197 -19.49 -9.57 -1.11
CA ASN A 197 -20.24 -8.63 -1.97
C ASN A 197 -20.34 -7.20 -1.41
N TYR A 198 -20.16 -7.01 -0.11
CA TYR A 198 -20.14 -5.70 0.52
C TYR A 198 -18.86 -4.89 0.19
N LEU A 199 -17.75 -5.51 -0.18
CA LEU A 199 -16.53 -4.82 -0.55
C LEU A 199 -16.73 -3.89 -1.77
N TRP A 200 -17.63 -4.25 -2.67
CA TRP A 200 -18.05 -3.42 -3.81
C TRP A 200 -18.99 -2.27 -3.42
N LYS A 201 -19.69 -2.44 -2.31
CA LYS A 201 -20.77 -1.54 -1.88
C LYS A 201 -20.33 -0.49 -0.85
N VAL A 202 -19.08 -0.49 -0.43
CA VAL A 202 -18.61 0.49 0.55
C VAL A 202 -18.75 1.87 -0.05
N LYS A 203 -19.77 2.56 0.41
CA LYS A 203 -20.16 3.90 -0.03
C LYS A 203 -18.98 4.86 0.08
N THR A 204 -18.89 5.77 -0.86
CA THR A 204 -18.22 7.06 -0.75
C THR A 204 -18.89 7.90 0.35
N THR A 205 -18.66 7.54 1.59
CA THR A 205 -18.90 8.42 2.73
C THR A 205 -17.52 8.75 3.27
N SER A 206 -17.21 10.03 3.27
CA SER A 206 -16.14 10.62 4.08
C SER A 206 -16.42 10.26 5.55
N ASP A 207 -16.03 9.07 5.94
CA ASP A 207 -16.13 8.64 7.33
C ASP A 207 -14.89 9.17 8.05
N ASN A 208 -15.10 10.26 8.81
CA ASN A 208 -14.09 10.92 9.65
C ASN A 208 -13.50 9.98 10.74
N SER A 209 -13.95 8.73 10.82
CA SER A 209 -13.47 7.75 11.78
C SER A 209 -12.02 7.28 11.49
N ASP A 210 -11.63 7.26 10.21
CA ASP A 210 -10.26 6.88 9.84
C ASP A 210 -9.26 8.00 10.13
N ASP A 211 -9.67 9.27 9.95
CA ASP A 211 -8.87 10.43 10.31
C ASP A 211 -8.67 10.53 11.84
N GLN A 212 -9.69 10.16 12.62
CA GLN A 212 -9.59 10.13 14.08
C GLN A 212 -8.63 9.04 14.55
N ARG A 213 -8.68 7.84 13.95
CA ARG A 213 -7.76 6.75 14.27
C ARG A 213 -6.32 7.07 13.86
N LEU A 214 -6.13 7.77 12.74
CA LEU A 214 -4.82 8.29 12.32
C LEU A 214 -4.29 9.35 13.30
N ALA A 215 -5.16 10.25 13.75
CA ALA A 215 -4.84 11.21 14.79
C ALA A 215 -4.44 10.50 16.09
N ASP A 216 -5.16 9.46 16.49
CA ASP A 216 -4.87 8.66 17.69
C ASP A 216 -3.53 7.91 17.58
N ILE A 217 -3.17 7.39 16.41
CA ILE A 217 -1.86 6.76 16.15
C ILE A 217 -0.72 7.79 16.18
N LEU A 218 -0.97 9.00 15.70
CA LEU A 218 0.04 10.03 15.51
C LEU A 218 0.23 10.95 16.72
N PHE A 219 -0.78 11.05 17.60
CA PHE A 219 -0.78 11.96 18.75
C PHE A 219 -0.81 11.25 20.10
N ASN A 220 -1.13 9.97 20.16
CA ASN A 220 -1.06 9.18 21.37
C ASN A 220 0.12 8.20 21.30
N ASP A 221 1.12 8.39 22.14
CA ASP A 221 2.25 7.48 22.38
C ASP A 221 1.83 6.09 22.94
N ARG A 222 0.59 5.70 22.70
CA ARG A 222 0.04 4.44 23.18
C ARG A 222 -0.53 3.67 22.01
N CYS A 223 0.34 2.93 21.34
CA CYS A 223 -0.10 1.79 20.56
C CYS A 223 -0.42 0.65 21.56
N PRO A 224 -1.70 0.24 21.68
CA PRO A 224 -2.01 -0.94 22.49
C PRO A 224 -1.72 -2.16 21.62
N PHE A 225 -0.56 -2.79 21.89
CA PHE A 225 -0.35 -4.26 21.75
C PHE A 225 0.89 -4.69 22.49
#